data_85758f55a3a2f7faf4db495485a50150
#
_entry.id   85758f55a3a2f7faf4db495485a50150
#
_cell.length_a   1.000
_cell.length_b   1.000
_cell.length_c   1.000
_cell.angle_alpha   90.00
_cell.angle_beta   90.00
_cell.angle_gamma   90.00
#
_symmetry.space_group_name_H-M   'P 1'
#
loop_
_entity.id
_entity.type
_entity.pdbx_description
1 polymer ?
#
loop_
_entity_poly.entity_id
_entity_poly.type
_entity_poly.pdbx_seq_one_letter_code
_entity_poly.pdbx_strand_id
1 'polypeptide(L)'
;MTEGETHEHPVDPERVAAARSGQLPGEQARQLGMLLGVLGDPIRMRILTALVAAEELCVGDLALALEVNQDAVSYGLRVLRRHGLVQRRAAGRMGFYRLTNRQTRSGLVEALRQLQELARNHLPGDHQEPEPG
;
A
#
# COMPACT_ATOMS: atom_id res chain seq x y z
N MET A 1 10.50 -11.28 -24.34
CA MET A 1 10.52 -10.98 -24.77
C MET A 1 11.08 -10.80 -25.43
N THR A 2 11.05 -10.97 -25.85
CA THR A 2 11.60 -10.91 -26.61
C THR A 2 12.22 -9.87 -26.68
N GLU A 3 12.59 -9.65 -26.10
CA GLU A 3 13.13 -8.76 -25.96
C GLU A 3 14.18 -8.64 -26.69
N GLY A 4 14.47 -9.40 -27.02
CA GLY A 4 15.54 -9.35 -27.76
C GLY A 4 15.44 -8.58 -28.96
N GLU A 5 14.46 -8.42 -29.42
CA GLU A 5 14.24 -7.76 -30.51
C GLU A 5 14.34 -6.38 -30.43
N THR A 6 15.04 -5.64 -31.04
CA THR A 6 15.09 -4.29 -30.96
C THR A 6 14.52 -3.73 -32.16
N HIS A 7 13.71 -2.78 -32.06
CA HIS A 7 13.15 -2.10 -33.16
C HIS A 7 14.00 -0.91 -33.41
N GLU A 8 14.55 -0.80 -34.57
CA GLU A 8 15.30 0.38 -34.91
C GLU A 8 14.37 1.46 -35.35
N HIS A 9 13.26 1.12 -35.93
CA HIS A 9 12.33 2.12 -36.43
C HIS A 9 11.00 1.92 -35.75
N PRO A 10 10.53 2.84 -34.94
CA PRO A 10 9.25 2.72 -34.30
C PRO A 10 8.12 2.78 -35.31
N VAL A 11 7.07 2.03 -35.01
CA VAL A 11 5.88 2.06 -35.81
C VAL A 11 5.22 3.43 -35.69
N ASP A 12 5.24 4.01 -34.50
CA ASP A 12 4.62 5.30 -34.25
C ASP A 12 5.60 6.14 -33.44
N PRO A 13 6.44 6.90 -34.17
CA PRO A 13 7.48 7.67 -33.45
C PRO A 13 6.95 8.68 -32.45
N GLU A 14 5.78 9.27 -32.75
CA GLU A 14 5.26 10.27 -31.85
C GLU A 14 4.79 9.65 -30.54
N ARG A 15 4.20 8.48 -30.63
CA ARG A 15 3.77 7.81 -29.41
C ARG A 15 4.94 7.29 -28.60
N VAL A 16 5.99 6.85 -29.31
CA VAL A 16 7.19 6.41 -28.60
C VAL A 16 7.81 7.60 -27.84
N ALA A 17 7.86 8.76 -28.50
CA ALA A 17 8.40 9.94 -27.84
C ALA A 17 7.56 10.34 -26.63
N ALA A 18 6.24 10.28 -26.78
CA ALA A 18 5.34 10.62 -25.67
C ALA A 18 5.53 9.65 -24.51
N ALA A 19 5.63 8.37 -24.81
CA ALA A 19 5.82 7.36 -23.76
C ALA A 19 7.16 7.56 -23.06
N ARG A 20 8.18 7.90 -23.85
CA ARG A 20 9.50 8.09 -23.26
C ARG A 20 9.54 9.28 -22.33
N SER A 21 8.92 10.38 -22.71
CA SER A 21 8.94 11.54 -21.85
C SER A 21 7.93 11.46 -20.70
N GLY A 22 6.90 10.66 -20.85
CA GLY A 22 5.89 10.54 -19.82
C GLY A 22 6.07 9.41 -18.82
N GLN A 23 7.06 8.55 -19.05
CA GLN A 23 7.19 7.41 -18.17
C GLN A 23 7.81 7.80 -16.85
N LEU A 24 7.55 6.99 -15.85
CA LEU A 24 8.11 7.19 -14.53
C LEU A 24 9.60 6.88 -14.57
N PRO A 25 10.47 7.74 -14.08
CA PRO A 25 11.90 7.42 -14.07
C PRO A 25 12.17 6.16 -13.26
N GLY A 26 13.20 5.42 -13.66
CA GLY A 26 13.50 4.12 -13.06
C GLY A 26 13.63 4.12 -11.56
N GLU A 27 14.29 5.11 -11.00
CA GLU A 27 14.46 5.17 -9.55
C GLU A 27 13.13 5.42 -8.85
N GLN A 28 12.30 6.29 -9.40
CA GLN A 28 10.99 6.56 -8.81
C GLN A 28 10.08 5.35 -8.95
N ALA A 29 10.19 4.64 -10.07
CA ALA A 29 9.42 3.42 -10.27
C ALA A 29 9.79 2.38 -9.22
N ARG A 30 11.08 2.26 -8.90
CA ARG A 30 11.53 1.31 -7.92
C ARG A 30 11.02 1.68 -6.52
N GLN A 31 11.11 2.96 -6.18
CA GLN A 31 10.64 3.42 -4.87
C GLN A 31 9.14 3.22 -4.71
N LEU A 32 8.38 3.55 -5.74
CA LEU A 32 6.95 3.38 -5.69
C LEU A 32 6.58 1.90 -5.61
N GLY A 33 7.32 1.08 -6.37
CA GLY A 33 7.09 -0.36 -6.32
C GLY A 33 7.34 -0.94 -4.93
N MET A 34 8.36 -0.46 -4.25
CA MET A 34 8.63 -0.91 -2.89
C MET A 34 7.52 -0.50 -1.94
N LEU A 35 7.05 0.73 -2.05
CA LEU A 35 5.96 1.21 -1.21
C LEU A 35 4.70 0.38 -1.45
N LEU A 36 4.36 0.16 -2.71
CA LEU A 36 3.17 -0.63 -3.02
C LEU A 36 3.30 -2.06 -2.53
N GLY A 37 4.51 -2.60 -2.53
CA GLY A 37 4.76 -3.93 -1.98
C GLY A 37 4.48 -3.97 -0.48
N VAL A 38 4.88 -2.93 0.23
CA VAL A 38 4.61 -2.86 1.66
C VAL A 38 3.11 -2.76 1.90
N LEU A 39 2.41 -1.96 1.10
CA LEU A 39 0.98 -1.79 1.26
C LEU A 39 0.18 -2.99 0.77
N GLY A 40 0.82 -3.89 0.03
CA GLY A 40 0.10 -5.00 -0.61
C GLY A 40 -0.32 -6.13 0.30
N ASP A 41 -0.04 -6.06 1.59
CA ASP A 41 -0.44 -7.10 2.51
C ASP A 41 -1.75 -6.70 3.20
N PRO A 42 -2.75 -7.56 3.23
CA PRO A 42 -4.04 -7.19 3.79
C PRO A 42 -3.99 -6.78 5.26
N ILE A 43 -3.17 -7.43 6.06
CA ILE A 43 -3.09 -7.07 7.47
C ILE A 43 -2.46 -5.69 7.63
N ARG A 44 -1.39 -5.41 6.91
CA ARG A 44 -0.75 -4.10 6.99
C ARG A 44 -1.70 -3.00 6.50
N MET A 45 -2.46 -3.30 5.44
CA MET A 45 -3.42 -2.35 4.93
C MET A 45 -4.48 -2.05 6.00
N ARG A 46 -4.96 -3.09 6.67
CA ARG A 46 -5.96 -2.91 7.71
C ARG A 46 -5.41 -2.19 8.93
N ILE A 47 -4.15 -2.41 9.26
CA ILE A 47 -3.51 -1.67 10.34
C ILE A 47 -3.51 -0.18 10.01
N LEU A 48 -3.09 0.15 8.79
CA LEU A 48 -3.00 1.55 8.39
C LEU A 48 -4.35 2.23 8.41
N THR A 49 -5.39 1.56 7.91
CA THR A 49 -6.71 2.17 7.91
C THR A 49 -7.28 2.28 9.33
N ALA A 50 -6.95 1.36 10.21
CA ALA A 50 -7.36 1.46 11.60
C ALA A 50 -6.71 2.68 12.27
N LEU A 51 -5.43 2.93 11.94
CA LEU A 51 -4.74 4.07 12.52
C LEU A 51 -5.19 5.40 11.92
N VAL A 52 -5.69 5.38 10.70
CA VAL A 52 -6.31 6.57 10.15
C VAL A 52 -7.58 6.88 10.96
N ALA A 53 -8.36 5.86 11.28
CA ALA A 53 -9.62 6.06 11.97
C ALA A 53 -9.48 6.37 13.45
N ALA A 54 -8.59 5.68 14.14
CA ALA A 54 -8.48 5.80 15.59
C ALA A 54 -7.32 6.63 16.07
N GLU A 55 -6.48 7.04 15.15
CA GLU A 55 -5.31 7.83 15.47
C GLU A 55 -4.17 7.15 16.20
N GLU A 56 -4.39 6.50 17.27
CA GLU A 56 -3.31 5.85 18.00
C GLU A 56 -3.85 4.62 18.70
N LEU A 57 -3.17 3.49 18.61
CA LEU A 57 -3.59 2.26 19.24
C LEU A 57 -2.38 1.43 19.66
N CYS A 58 -2.52 0.66 20.72
CA CYS A 58 -1.48 -0.30 21.09
C CYS A 58 -1.72 -1.61 20.33
N VAL A 59 -0.76 -2.52 20.38
CA VAL A 59 -0.85 -3.78 19.66
C VAL A 59 -2.09 -4.57 20.05
N GLY A 60 -2.35 -4.65 21.34
CA GLY A 60 -3.50 -5.42 21.82
C GLY A 60 -4.81 -4.89 21.28
N ASP A 61 -4.96 -3.57 21.28
CA ASP A 61 -6.19 -2.98 20.79
C ASP A 61 -6.31 -3.10 19.28
N LEU A 62 -5.20 -3.01 18.57
CA LEU A 62 -5.23 -3.26 17.13
C LEU A 62 -5.64 -4.69 16.86
N ALA A 63 -5.10 -5.64 17.59
CA ALA A 63 -5.43 -7.04 17.38
C ALA A 63 -6.91 -7.28 17.64
N LEU A 64 -7.45 -6.65 18.67
CA LEU A 64 -8.88 -6.77 18.94
C LEU A 64 -9.70 -6.15 17.83
N ALA A 65 -9.33 -4.97 17.41
CA ALA A 65 -10.08 -4.26 16.37
C ALA A 65 -10.08 -5.01 15.05
N LEU A 66 -8.94 -5.62 14.71
CA LEU A 66 -8.81 -6.31 13.46
C LEU A 66 -9.20 -7.78 13.54
N GLU A 67 -9.37 -8.28 14.74
CA GLU A 67 -9.70 -9.68 14.96
C GLU A 67 -8.64 -10.60 14.38
N VAL A 68 -7.38 -10.27 14.65
CA VAL A 68 -6.25 -11.11 14.27
C VAL A 68 -5.35 -11.24 15.47
N ASN A 69 -4.43 -12.19 15.44
CA ASN A 69 -3.60 -12.39 16.61
C ASN A 69 -2.54 -11.31 16.74
N GLN A 70 -2.05 -11.15 17.95
CA GLN A 70 -1.11 -10.07 18.23
C GLN A 70 0.22 -10.23 17.51
N ASP A 71 0.65 -11.46 17.27
CA ASP A 71 1.91 -11.68 16.57
C ASP A 71 1.84 -11.14 15.14
N ALA A 72 0.72 -11.35 14.48
CA ALA A 72 0.54 -10.86 13.12
C ALA A 72 0.55 -9.34 13.10
N VAL A 73 -0.11 -8.71 14.08
CA VAL A 73 -0.12 -7.25 14.17
C VAL A 73 1.27 -6.73 14.46
N SER A 74 1.98 -7.36 15.39
CA SER A 74 3.32 -6.94 15.75
C SER A 74 4.26 -7.00 14.54
N TYR A 75 4.15 -8.07 13.77
CA TYR A 75 5.00 -8.22 12.59
C TYR A 75 4.65 -7.13 11.57
N GLY A 76 3.38 -6.91 11.33
CA GLY A 76 2.95 -5.88 10.40
C GLY A 76 3.42 -4.49 10.81
N LEU A 77 3.32 -4.17 12.10
CA LEU A 77 3.78 -2.88 12.60
C LEU A 77 5.29 -2.74 12.46
N ARG A 78 6.03 -3.83 12.64
CA ARG A 78 7.48 -3.78 12.50
C ARG A 78 7.86 -3.43 11.07
N VAL A 79 7.18 -4.03 10.10
CA VAL A 79 7.44 -3.74 8.69
C VAL A 79 7.07 -2.29 8.39
N LEU A 80 5.91 -1.84 8.87
CA LEU A 80 5.45 -0.48 8.60
C LEU A 80 6.39 0.56 9.24
N ARG A 81 6.91 0.26 10.42
CA ARG A 81 7.86 1.17 11.06
C ARG A 81 9.17 1.23 10.29
N ARG A 82 9.63 0.08 9.82
CA ARG A 82 10.88 0.03 9.09
C ARG A 82 10.80 0.89 7.83
N HIS A 83 9.62 1.00 7.26
CA HIS A 83 9.44 1.81 6.06
C HIS A 83 8.92 3.22 6.36
N GLY A 84 8.92 3.60 7.61
CA GLY A 84 8.60 4.98 7.97
C GLY A 84 7.13 5.37 7.91
N LEU A 85 6.22 4.40 7.84
CA LEU A 85 4.81 4.73 7.73
C LEU A 85 4.13 4.88 9.09
N VAL A 86 4.64 4.21 10.11
CA VAL A 86 4.10 4.36 11.46
C VAL A 86 5.23 4.61 12.42
N GLN A 87 4.90 5.19 13.56
CA GLN A 87 5.88 5.39 14.62
C GLN A 87 5.28 4.93 15.93
N ARG A 88 6.15 4.62 16.88
CA ARG A 88 5.76 4.08 18.16
C ARG A 88 6.07 5.07 19.25
N ARG A 89 5.13 5.26 20.18
CA ARG A 89 5.35 6.12 21.33
C ARG A 89 5.30 5.22 22.56
N ALA A 90 6.35 5.22 23.34
CA ALA A 90 6.39 4.43 24.55
C ALA A 90 5.65 5.14 25.67
N ALA A 91 4.88 4.39 26.44
CA ALA A 91 4.19 4.93 27.58
C ALA A 91 4.25 3.84 28.64
N GLY A 92 5.21 3.95 29.54
CA GLY A 92 5.44 2.91 30.50
C GLY A 92 5.90 1.65 29.79
N ARG A 93 5.19 0.55 30.04
CA ARG A 93 5.54 -0.69 29.39
C ARG A 93 4.82 -0.87 28.09
N MET A 94 3.93 0.04 27.73
CA MET A 94 3.15 -0.11 26.53
C MET A 94 3.69 0.73 25.42
N GLY A 95 3.42 0.32 24.21
CA GLY A 95 3.74 1.10 23.03
C GLY A 95 2.47 1.42 22.28
N PHE A 96 2.36 2.66 21.86
CA PHE A 96 1.22 3.09 21.07
C PHE A 96 1.73 3.47 19.68
N TYR A 97 0.95 3.11 18.67
CA TYR A 97 1.37 3.28 17.29
C TYR A 97 0.46 4.26 16.57
N ARG A 98 1.03 5.06 15.71
CA ARG A 98 0.28 6.04 14.95
C ARG A 98 0.98 6.26 13.61
N LEU A 99 0.27 6.83 12.67
CA LEU A 99 0.89 7.16 11.40
C LEU A 99 1.95 8.22 11.64
N THR A 100 3.00 8.17 10.84
CA THR A 100 4.19 8.98 11.09
C THR A 100 3.91 10.47 11.17
N ASN A 101 3.13 10.98 10.26
CA ASN A 101 2.81 12.40 10.29
C ASN A 101 1.56 12.67 9.48
N ARG A 102 1.16 13.94 9.48
CA ARG A 102 -0.06 14.34 8.82
C ARG A 102 0.01 14.13 7.31
N GLN A 103 1.18 14.34 6.71
CA GLN A 103 1.32 14.13 5.30
C GLN A 103 1.17 12.68 4.92
N THR A 104 1.75 11.77 5.70
CA THR A 104 1.59 10.34 5.48
C THR A 104 0.13 9.97 5.57
N ARG A 105 -0.58 10.51 6.56
CA ARG A 105 -1.97 10.22 6.73
C ARG A 105 -2.79 10.69 5.55
N SER A 106 -2.61 11.94 5.13
CA SER A 106 -3.36 12.49 4.01
C SER A 106 -3.09 11.74 2.73
N GLY A 107 -1.82 11.41 2.48
CA GLY A 107 -1.44 10.70 1.28
C GLY A 107 -2.04 9.31 1.24
N LEU A 108 -2.04 8.60 2.38
CA LEU A 108 -2.61 7.28 2.43
C LEU A 108 -4.11 7.31 2.24
N VAL A 109 -4.80 8.25 2.87
CA VAL A 109 -6.24 8.35 2.76
C VAL A 109 -6.63 8.57 1.30
N GLU A 110 -5.96 9.50 0.65
CA GLU A 110 -6.28 9.81 -0.74
C GLU A 110 -5.95 8.65 -1.66
N ALA A 111 -4.75 8.07 -1.50
CA ALA A 111 -4.32 6.98 -2.37
C ALA A 111 -5.20 5.74 -2.18
N LEU A 112 -5.53 5.42 -0.93
CA LEU A 112 -6.32 4.23 -0.67
C LEU A 112 -7.74 4.38 -1.20
N ARG A 113 -8.29 5.58 -1.11
CA ARG A 113 -9.63 5.81 -1.64
C ARG A 113 -9.65 5.56 -3.15
N GLN A 114 -8.63 6.08 -3.85
CA GLN A 114 -8.55 5.90 -5.28
C GLN A 114 -8.30 4.44 -5.66
N LEU A 115 -7.42 3.78 -4.93
CA LEU A 115 -7.11 2.39 -5.21
C LEU A 115 -8.28 1.46 -4.89
N GLN A 116 -9.06 1.78 -3.86
CA GLN A 116 -10.24 1.00 -3.55
C GLN A 116 -11.25 1.08 -4.68
N GLU A 117 -11.40 2.25 -5.24
CA GLU A 117 -12.32 2.45 -6.33
C GLU A 117 -11.86 1.64 -7.53
N LEU A 118 -10.56 1.68 -7.84
CA LEU A 118 -10.00 0.93 -8.93
C LEU A 118 -10.20 -0.56 -8.71
N ALA A 119 -9.93 -1.05 -7.51
CA ALA A 119 -10.06 -2.46 -7.21
C ALA A 119 -11.50 -2.93 -7.35
N ARG A 120 -12.44 -2.11 -6.88
CA ARG A 120 -13.83 -2.48 -6.95
C ARG A 120 -14.32 -2.59 -8.38
N ASN A 121 -13.84 -1.74 -9.25
CA ASN A 121 -14.31 -1.68 -10.60
C ASN A 121 -13.59 -2.54 -11.60
N HIS A 122 -12.37 -2.92 -11.32
CA HIS A 122 -11.54 -3.54 -12.33
C HIS A 122 -10.92 -4.88 -11.97
N LEU A 123 -10.94 -5.28 -10.73
CA LEU A 123 -10.33 -6.56 -10.38
C LEU A 123 -11.40 -7.59 -10.09
N PRO A 124 -11.19 -8.81 -10.51
CA PRO A 124 -12.16 -9.85 -10.23
C PRO A 124 -12.07 -10.16 -8.77
N GLY A 125 -13.16 -10.41 -8.14
CA GLY A 125 -13.15 -10.71 -6.77
C GLY A 125 -13.97 -11.88 -6.48
N ASP A 126 -13.77 -12.47 -5.34
CA ASP A 126 -14.56 -13.53 -4.97
C ASP A 126 -15.93 -13.13 -4.88
N HIS A 127 -16.17 -11.94 -4.44
CA HIS A 127 -17.49 -11.51 -4.26
C HIS A 127 -18.24 -11.44 -5.54
N GLN A 128 -17.53 -11.51 -6.62
CA GLN A 128 -18.23 -11.42 -7.76
C GLN A 128 -18.72 -12.64 -8.24
N GLU A 129 -18.35 -13.65 -7.78
CA GLU A 129 -18.76 -14.85 -8.24
C GLU A 129 -19.99 -15.16 -8.12
N PRO A 130 -20.67 -15.27 -8.83
CA PRO A 130 -21.98 -15.48 -8.81
C PRO A 130 -22.12 -16.81 -8.63
N GLU A 131 -22.33 -17.31 -8.39
CA GLU A 131 -22.63 -18.46 -8.22
C GLU A 131 -23.42 -18.91 -8.99
N PRO A 132 -23.39 -19.42 -9.50
CA PRO A 132 -24.09 -19.85 -10.39
C PRO A 132 -25.02 -20.53 -9.93
N GLY A 133 -25.38 -20.58 -9.65
CA GLY A 133 -26.36 -21.20 -9.44
C GLY A 133 -26.42 -22.20 -9.74
#